data_5d02c952cb56440a2effc9da8b73cdb3
#
_entry.id   5d02c952cb56440a2effc9da8b73cdb3
#
_cell.length_a   1.000
_cell.length_b   1.000
_cell.length_c   1.000
_cell.angle_alpha   90.00
_cell.angle_beta   90.00
_cell.angle_gamma   90.00
#
_symmetry.space_group_name_H-M   'P 1'
#
loop_
_entity.id
_entity.type
_entity.pdbx_description
1 polymer ?
#
loop_
_entity_poly.entity_id
_entity_poly.type
_entity_poly.pdbx_seq_one_letter_code
_entity_poly.pdbx_strand_id
1 'polypeptide(L)'
;MTRIAALALLAATALTAPAHAQGIFGVDELSIDAGLGVTYGPDYMGSDDGDAAPWFILQNLTLGPETDEKQGFALLPSFGYQGERDSDDSDRLAGTDDIDRAGEIGVMLRYISGPFTSYGTLRKGFGGHHGLLGEIGTKYRYTANDKLTLWAGAELQLADDDFTGTYFGVSDSEAAAGGLTAYEPSGGLYAANVSLEARYMLTPNTSLMGKVTYGRLLEDAADSPLVKDKNQPEISIGIVRHLNFSF
;
A
#
# COMPACT_ATOMS: atom_id res chain seq x y z
N MET A 1 -12.71 -18.80 13.58
CA MET A 1 -11.81 -19.32 12.54
C MET A 1 -12.58 -19.83 11.29
N THR A 2 -13.48 -19.08 10.66
CA THR A 2 -14.21 -19.61 9.47
C THR A 2 -14.85 -18.50 8.62
N ARG A 3 -14.20 -17.35 8.40
CA ARG A 3 -14.75 -16.27 7.55
C ARG A 3 -13.83 -15.78 6.43
N ILE A 4 -12.63 -16.37 6.24
CA ILE A 4 -11.64 -15.93 5.24
C ILE A 4 -11.88 -16.48 3.82
N ALA A 5 -12.74 -17.47 3.62
CA ALA A 5 -12.87 -18.20 2.34
C ALA A 5 -13.81 -17.55 1.31
N ALA A 6 -14.56 -16.49 1.62
CA ALA A 6 -15.65 -16.04 0.73
C ALA A 6 -15.31 -14.85 -0.18
N LEU A 7 -14.24 -14.10 0.05
CA LEU A 7 -13.92 -12.89 -0.74
C LEU A 7 -12.97 -13.10 -1.93
N ALA A 8 -12.24 -14.22 -1.96
CA ALA A 8 -11.28 -14.49 -3.04
C ALA A 8 -11.93 -14.91 -4.38
N LEU A 9 -13.21 -15.24 -4.40
CA LEU A 9 -13.87 -15.79 -5.60
C LEU A 9 -14.62 -14.76 -6.47
N LEU A 10 -14.83 -13.53 -6.00
CA LEU A 10 -15.60 -12.52 -6.75
C LEU A 10 -14.75 -11.70 -7.76
N ALA A 11 -13.43 -11.70 -7.66
CA ALA A 11 -12.57 -10.96 -8.58
C ALA A 11 -12.31 -11.69 -9.92
N ALA A 12 -12.62 -12.99 -10.01
CA ALA A 12 -12.26 -13.81 -11.18
C ALA A 12 -13.36 -13.88 -12.26
N THR A 13 -14.59 -13.45 -12.00
CA THR A 13 -15.73 -13.65 -12.93
C THR A 13 -16.16 -12.42 -13.72
N ALA A 14 -15.55 -11.25 -13.50
CA ALA A 14 -15.93 -10.00 -14.17
C ALA A 14 -15.23 -9.76 -15.54
N LEU A 15 -14.37 -10.67 -16.00
CA LEU A 15 -13.49 -10.44 -17.17
C LEU A 15 -13.96 -11.10 -18.49
N THR A 16 -15.22 -11.51 -18.61
CA THR A 16 -15.71 -12.18 -19.84
C THR A 16 -16.85 -11.45 -20.52
N ALA A 17 -16.87 -10.13 -20.56
CA ALA A 17 -17.74 -9.41 -21.48
C ALA A 17 -16.92 -9.00 -22.71
N PRO A 18 -17.32 -9.32 -23.96
CA PRO A 18 -16.75 -8.70 -25.14
C PRO A 18 -17.27 -7.27 -25.19
N ALA A 19 -16.52 -6.34 -24.65
CA ALA A 19 -16.80 -4.94 -24.78
C ALA A 19 -16.20 -4.48 -26.13
N HIS A 20 -17.04 -4.16 -27.08
CA HIS A 20 -16.71 -3.19 -28.10
C HIS A 20 -16.66 -1.83 -27.40
N ALA A 21 -15.59 -1.58 -26.66
CA ALA A 21 -15.35 -0.31 -26.01
C ALA A 21 -14.47 0.52 -26.96
N GLN A 22 -14.99 1.65 -27.41
CA GLN A 22 -14.12 2.77 -27.79
C GLN A 22 -13.21 3.02 -26.59
N GLY A 23 -11.89 3.07 -26.84
CA GLY A 23 -10.84 3.02 -25.81
C GLY A 23 -11.16 3.80 -24.55
N ILE A 24 -10.96 3.20 -23.40
CA ILE A 24 -11.17 3.84 -22.09
C ILE A 24 -10.23 5.05 -22.02
N PHE A 25 -10.77 6.26 -21.92
CA PHE A 25 -10.02 7.53 -21.99
C PHE A 25 -9.30 7.80 -23.31
N GLY A 26 -9.73 7.19 -24.46
CA GLY A 26 -9.07 7.36 -25.75
C GLY A 26 -7.72 6.62 -25.86
N VAL A 27 -7.55 5.57 -25.09
CA VAL A 27 -6.36 4.71 -25.04
C VAL A 27 -6.72 3.35 -25.61
N ASP A 28 -5.98 2.89 -26.62
CA ASP A 28 -6.25 1.61 -27.32
C ASP A 28 -5.60 0.40 -26.60
N GLU A 29 -4.68 0.66 -25.65
CA GLU A 29 -3.96 -0.37 -24.91
C GLU A 29 -3.83 0.02 -23.44
N LEU A 30 -3.91 -0.98 -22.55
CA LEU A 30 -3.68 -0.86 -21.12
C LEU A 30 -2.88 -2.05 -20.63
N SER A 31 -1.79 -1.82 -19.94
CA SER A 31 -1.04 -2.87 -19.24
C SER A 31 -0.96 -2.62 -17.75
N ILE A 32 -0.97 -3.70 -16.97
CA ILE A 32 -0.88 -3.68 -15.52
C ILE A 32 -0.26 -4.96 -15.00
N ASP A 33 0.57 -4.86 -13.99
CA ASP A 33 1.01 -5.99 -13.19
C ASP A 33 0.04 -6.19 -12.02
N ALA A 34 -0.68 -7.30 -12.02
CA ALA A 34 -1.60 -7.69 -10.96
C ALA A 34 -1.12 -8.96 -10.27
N GLY A 35 -1.21 -9.01 -8.95
CA GLY A 35 -0.72 -10.15 -8.18
C GLY A 35 -1.37 -10.29 -6.82
N LEU A 36 -1.12 -11.46 -6.24
CA LEU A 36 -1.52 -11.81 -4.88
C LEU A 36 -0.35 -12.45 -4.14
N GLY A 37 -0.28 -12.18 -2.86
CA GLY A 37 0.74 -12.73 -1.98
C GLY A 37 0.30 -12.72 -0.53
N VAL A 38 1.27 -12.89 0.33
CA VAL A 38 1.14 -12.79 1.78
C VAL A 38 2.21 -11.81 2.26
N THR A 39 1.83 -10.95 3.16
CA THR A 39 2.73 -10.11 3.95
C THR A 39 2.71 -10.57 5.39
N TYR A 40 3.84 -10.43 6.08
CA TYR A 40 3.95 -10.55 7.53
C TYR A 40 4.58 -9.26 8.05
N GLY A 41 3.91 -8.62 8.94
CA GLY A 41 4.33 -7.33 9.52
C GLY A 41 3.54 -7.03 10.78
N PRO A 42 3.66 -5.82 11.34
CA PRO A 42 2.85 -5.40 12.48
C PRO A 42 1.36 -5.59 12.20
N ASP A 43 0.62 -6.13 13.14
CA ASP A 43 -0.83 -6.37 13.02
C ASP A 43 -1.64 -5.06 12.93
N TYR A 44 -1.14 -3.98 13.56
CA TYR A 44 -1.60 -2.61 13.34
C TYR A 44 -0.42 -1.63 13.34
N MET A 45 -0.61 -0.40 12.87
CA MET A 45 0.44 0.63 12.84
C MET A 45 0.87 1.00 14.27
N GLY A 46 2.09 0.60 14.64
CA GLY A 46 2.66 0.81 15.98
C GLY A 46 2.67 -0.42 16.88
N SER A 47 2.20 -1.57 16.39
CA SER A 47 2.29 -2.83 17.12
C SER A 47 3.72 -3.35 17.24
N ASP A 48 3.99 -4.06 18.32
CA ASP A 48 5.19 -4.89 18.54
C ASP A 48 4.94 -6.37 18.22
N ASP A 49 3.67 -6.76 18.01
CA ASP A 49 3.26 -8.06 17.53
C ASP A 49 3.09 -8.05 16.01
N GLY A 50 3.22 -9.20 15.37
CA GLY A 50 3.12 -9.33 13.93
C GLY A 50 2.08 -10.37 13.51
N ASP A 51 1.39 -10.08 12.40
CA ASP A 51 0.43 -11.00 11.80
C ASP A 51 0.62 -11.11 10.28
N ALA A 52 -0.01 -12.14 9.71
CA ALA A 52 0.00 -12.40 8.29
C ALA A 52 -1.27 -11.88 7.62
N ALA A 53 -1.10 -11.03 6.63
CA ALA A 53 -2.19 -10.44 5.86
C ALA A 53 -2.07 -10.76 4.35
N PRO A 54 -3.18 -10.72 3.58
CA PRO A 54 -3.13 -10.80 2.14
C PRO A 54 -2.42 -9.57 1.56
N TRP A 55 -1.51 -9.80 0.62
CA TRP A 55 -0.82 -8.76 -0.14
C TRP A 55 -1.41 -8.65 -1.54
N PHE A 56 -2.14 -7.56 -1.81
CA PHE A 56 -2.64 -7.23 -3.14
C PHE A 56 -1.61 -6.41 -3.88
N ILE A 57 -1.19 -6.86 -5.05
CA ILE A 57 -0.14 -6.22 -5.85
C ILE A 57 -0.77 -5.64 -7.11
N LEU A 58 -0.73 -4.31 -7.25
CA LEU A 58 -1.11 -3.57 -8.45
C LEU A 58 0.01 -2.58 -8.75
N GLN A 59 0.75 -2.82 -9.83
CA GLN A 59 1.93 -2.02 -10.19
C GLN A 59 2.00 -1.81 -11.70
N ASN A 60 2.89 -0.91 -12.12
CA ASN A 60 3.25 -0.70 -13.53
C ASN A 60 2.05 -0.44 -14.45
N LEU A 61 1.00 0.26 -13.93
CA LEU A 61 -0.10 0.68 -14.78
C LEU A 61 0.45 1.58 -15.89
N THR A 62 0.21 1.18 -17.13
CA THR A 62 0.57 1.93 -18.33
C THR A 62 -0.65 2.10 -19.21
N LEU A 63 -0.89 3.32 -19.65
CA LEU A 63 -1.96 3.69 -20.58
C LEU A 63 -1.34 3.97 -21.95
N GLY A 64 -1.76 3.25 -22.98
CA GLY A 64 -1.22 3.28 -24.32
C GLY A 64 -0.22 2.17 -24.59
N PRO A 65 0.37 2.12 -25.80
CA PRO A 65 1.27 1.06 -26.20
C PRO A 65 2.44 0.92 -25.24
N GLU A 66 2.72 -0.32 -24.87
CA GLU A 66 3.85 -0.66 -24.05
C GLU A 66 5.14 -0.42 -24.84
N THR A 67 5.79 0.68 -24.53
CA THR A 67 7.14 0.97 -25.06
C THR A 67 8.13 0.78 -23.94
N ASP A 68 9.41 0.66 -24.29
CA ASP A 68 10.50 0.70 -23.30
C ASP A 68 10.25 1.85 -22.30
N GLU A 69 10.57 1.63 -21.01
CA GLU A 69 10.23 2.55 -19.93
C GLU A 69 10.36 4.01 -20.35
N LYS A 70 9.20 4.68 -20.41
CA LYS A 70 9.15 6.09 -20.81
C LYS A 70 9.91 6.91 -19.79
N GLN A 71 11.08 7.42 -20.19
CA GLN A 71 11.83 8.38 -19.39
C GLN A 71 11.00 9.67 -19.23
N GLY A 72 11.17 10.36 -18.09
CA GLY A 72 10.48 11.62 -17.84
C GLY A 72 9.26 11.48 -16.93
N PHE A 73 8.37 12.45 -17.03
CA PHE A 73 7.19 12.56 -16.17
C PHE A 73 5.99 11.77 -16.69
N ALA A 74 5.24 11.19 -15.75
CA ALA A 74 3.93 10.60 -15.99
C ALA A 74 3.00 10.92 -14.83
N LEU A 75 1.74 11.25 -15.13
CA LEU A 75 0.65 11.37 -14.16
C LEU A 75 -0.20 10.11 -14.26
N LEU A 76 -0.36 9.42 -13.15
CA LEU A 76 -1.02 8.12 -13.07
C LEU A 76 -2.09 8.14 -11.97
N PRO A 77 -3.14 7.32 -12.06
CA PRO A 77 -4.01 7.06 -10.91
C PRO A 77 -3.21 6.33 -9.82
N SER A 78 -3.57 6.59 -8.57
CA SER A 78 -3.00 5.95 -7.39
C SER A 78 -4.11 5.36 -6.55
N PHE A 79 -3.92 4.14 -6.09
CA PHE A 79 -4.85 3.41 -5.24
C PHE A 79 -4.11 2.92 -3.99
N GLY A 80 -4.80 2.92 -2.86
CA GLY A 80 -4.32 2.38 -1.60
C GLY A 80 -5.41 1.58 -0.91
N TYR A 81 -5.00 0.81 0.08
CA TYR A 81 -5.88 0.00 0.91
C TYR A 81 -5.29 -0.09 2.32
N GLN A 82 -6.13 0.15 3.33
CA GLN A 82 -5.83 -0.08 4.72
C GLN A 82 -6.73 -1.21 5.25
N GLY A 83 -6.15 -2.17 5.98
CA GLY A 83 -6.88 -3.22 6.66
C GLY A 83 -7.77 -2.67 7.77
N GLU A 84 -8.70 -3.50 8.25
CA GLU A 84 -9.42 -3.25 9.50
C GLU A 84 -8.46 -3.31 10.69
N ARG A 85 -8.81 -2.64 11.76
CA ARG A 85 -8.18 -2.74 13.08
C ARG A 85 -9.28 -2.91 14.11
N ASP A 86 -9.34 -4.10 14.71
CA ASP A 86 -10.33 -4.41 15.75
C ASP A 86 -9.70 -4.18 17.14
N SER A 87 -10.52 -3.73 18.07
CA SER A 87 -10.09 -3.52 19.48
C SER A 87 -9.62 -4.81 20.16
N ASP A 88 -10.02 -5.97 19.61
CA ASP A 88 -9.65 -7.30 20.09
C ASP A 88 -8.31 -7.82 19.50
N ASP A 89 -7.72 -7.13 18.52
CA ASP A 89 -6.45 -7.55 17.87
C ASP A 89 -5.26 -7.48 18.83
N SER A 90 -5.33 -6.60 19.83
CA SER A 90 -4.26 -6.45 20.82
C SER A 90 -4.79 -5.93 22.16
N ASP A 91 -4.21 -6.39 23.27
CA ASP A 91 -4.45 -5.83 24.61
C ASP A 91 -4.25 -4.31 24.65
N ARG A 92 -3.41 -3.77 23.79
CA ARG A 92 -3.13 -2.33 23.67
C ARG A 92 -4.29 -1.55 23.09
N LEU A 93 -5.10 -2.18 22.26
CA LEU A 93 -6.28 -1.59 21.62
C LEU A 93 -7.55 -1.76 22.45
N ALA A 94 -7.48 -2.46 23.59
CA ALA A 94 -8.64 -2.68 24.44
C ALA A 94 -9.30 -1.35 24.85
N GLY A 95 -10.58 -1.21 24.51
CA GLY A 95 -11.37 0.00 24.78
C GLY A 95 -11.26 1.10 23.74
N THR A 96 -10.50 0.89 22.64
CA THR A 96 -10.56 1.76 21.46
C THR A 96 -11.71 1.36 20.55
N ASP A 97 -12.11 2.24 19.66
CA ASP A 97 -13.09 1.93 18.62
C ASP A 97 -12.45 1.07 17.51
N ASP A 98 -13.26 0.18 16.92
CA ASP A 98 -12.84 -0.58 15.74
C ASP A 98 -12.77 0.34 14.52
N ILE A 99 -11.82 0.08 13.64
CA ILE A 99 -11.65 0.81 12.38
C ILE A 99 -11.93 -0.14 11.22
N ASP A 100 -12.96 0.17 10.44
CA ASP A 100 -13.28 -0.57 9.22
C ASP A 100 -12.15 -0.48 8.18
N ARG A 101 -12.19 -1.38 7.20
CA ARG A 101 -11.33 -1.31 6.02
C ARG A 101 -11.52 0.00 5.27
N ALA A 102 -10.43 0.55 4.77
CA ALA A 102 -10.47 1.75 3.95
C ALA A 102 -9.83 1.51 2.57
N GLY A 103 -10.47 2.06 1.55
CA GLY A 103 -9.88 2.23 0.24
C GLY A 103 -9.37 3.65 0.09
N GLU A 104 -8.37 3.84 -0.76
CA GLU A 104 -7.81 5.15 -1.07
C GLU A 104 -7.74 5.34 -2.58
N ILE A 105 -8.06 6.53 -3.06
CA ILE A 105 -7.97 6.89 -4.47
C ILE A 105 -7.32 8.26 -4.62
N GLY A 106 -6.49 8.40 -5.64
CA GLY A 106 -5.79 9.65 -5.90
C GLY A 106 -4.94 9.63 -7.14
N VAL A 107 -3.87 10.41 -7.12
CA VAL A 107 -2.96 10.60 -8.24
C VAL A 107 -1.52 10.38 -7.81
N MET A 108 -0.69 9.94 -8.77
CA MET A 108 0.75 9.80 -8.66
C MET A 108 1.43 10.59 -9.76
N LEU A 109 2.31 11.49 -9.40
CA LEU A 109 3.30 12.06 -10.33
C LEU A 109 4.58 11.22 -10.23
N ARG A 110 4.95 10.58 -11.34
CA ARG A 110 6.14 9.74 -11.45
C ARG A 110 7.17 10.38 -12.39
N TYR A 111 8.43 10.31 -12.05
CA TYR A 111 9.56 10.72 -12.88
C TYR A 111 10.57 9.60 -12.99
N ILE A 112 10.90 9.16 -14.20
CA ILE A 112 11.90 8.12 -14.49
C ILE A 112 13.11 8.74 -15.14
N SER A 113 14.29 8.47 -14.60
CA SER A 113 15.58 8.90 -15.14
C SER A 113 16.61 7.76 -15.00
N GLY A 114 16.89 7.07 -16.10
CA GLY A 114 17.73 5.87 -16.07
C GLY A 114 17.20 4.81 -15.11
N PRO A 115 18.00 4.35 -14.15
CA PRO A 115 17.57 3.35 -13.17
C PRO A 115 16.75 3.93 -12.01
N PHE A 116 16.58 5.25 -11.93
CA PHE A 116 15.87 5.91 -10.84
C PHE A 116 14.41 6.19 -11.22
N THR A 117 13.53 5.88 -10.29
CA THR A 117 12.12 6.27 -10.34
C THR A 117 11.81 7.06 -9.08
N SER A 118 11.48 8.35 -9.23
CA SER A 118 10.99 9.20 -8.15
C SER A 118 9.50 9.43 -8.32
N TYR A 119 8.75 9.53 -7.22
CA TYR A 119 7.31 9.72 -7.27
C TYR A 119 6.81 10.53 -6.09
N GLY A 120 5.66 11.16 -6.29
CA GLY A 120 4.84 11.74 -5.25
C GLY A 120 3.40 11.32 -5.46
N THR A 121 2.71 10.90 -4.39
CA THR A 121 1.29 10.54 -4.41
C THR A 121 0.48 11.46 -3.54
N LEU A 122 -0.79 11.60 -3.89
CA LEU A 122 -1.80 12.22 -3.05
C LEU A 122 -3.07 11.40 -3.18
N ARG A 123 -3.56 10.82 -2.07
CA ARG A 123 -4.75 9.97 -2.02
C ARG A 123 -5.70 10.44 -0.94
N LYS A 124 -7.00 10.28 -1.18
CA LYS A 124 -8.08 10.48 -0.22
C LYS A 124 -8.68 9.13 0.15
N GLY A 125 -8.84 8.90 1.45
CA GLY A 125 -9.45 7.70 2.01
C GLY A 125 -10.97 7.74 2.00
N PHE A 126 -11.57 6.56 1.97
CA PHE A 126 -13.01 6.31 2.12
C PHE A 126 -13.24 4.95 2.80
N GLY A 127 -14.23 4.87 3.65
CA GLY A 127 -14.48 3.72 4.53
C GLY A 127 -13.94 3.98 5.94
N GLY A 128 -13.02 3.18 6.43
CA GLY A 128 -12.48 3.26 7.80
C GLY A 128 -11.80 4.60 8.14
N HIS A 129 -11.30 5.32 7.15
CA HIS A 129 -10.83 6.70 7.34
C HIS A 129 -11.22 7.61 6.16
N HIS A 130 -11.18 8.91 6.42
CA HIS A 130 -11.45 9.95 5.42
C HIS A 130 -10.30 10.94 5.27
N GLY A 131 -9.10 10.58 5.77
CA GLY A 131 -7.90 11.39 5.73
C GLY A 131 -7.31 11.52 4.32
N LEU A 132 -6.43 12.50 4.18
CA LEU A 132 -5.61 12.73 2.99
C LEU A 132 -4.20 12.23 3.26
N LEU A 133 -3.68 11.39 2.35
CA LEU A 133 -2.35 10.83 2.45
C LEU A 133 -1.46 11.31 1.31
N GLY A 134 -0.21 11.55 1.63
CA GLY A 134 0.84 11.87 0.67
C GLY A 134 2.04 10.92 0.84
N GLU A 135 2.69 10.59 -0.26
CA GLU A 135 3.95 9.86 -0.24
C GLU A 135 4.93 10.54 -1.17
N ILE A 136 6.18 10.58 -0.77
CA ILE A 136 7.29 11.04 -1.61
C ILE A 136 8.37 9.99 -1.52
N GLY A 137 8.74 9.41 -2.66
CA GLY A 137 9.69 8.32 -2.66
C GLY A 137 10.59 8.29 -3.89
N THR A 138 11.62 7.47 -3.78
CA THR A 138 12.51 7.12 -4.89
C THR A 138 12.89 5.66 -4.82
N LYS A 139 13.04 5.02 -5.99
CA LYS A 139 13.50 3.65 -6.14
C LYS A 139 14.65 3.60 -7.14
N TYR A 140 15.68 2.85 -6.82
CA TYR A 140 16.76 2.50 -7.72
C TYR A 140 16.57 1.07 -8.22
N ARG A 141 16.54 0.89 -9.54
CA ARG A 141 16.41 -0.40 -10.21
C ARG A 141 17.79 -0.95 -10.60
N TYR A 142 18.02 -2.21 -10.27
CA TYR A 142 19.17 -2.98 -10.70
C TYR A 142 18.71 -4.27 -11.38
N THR A 143 18.98 -4.39 -12.69
CA THR A 143 18.71 -5.62 -13.46
C THR A 143 19.94 -6.52 -13.38
N ALA A 144 19.83 -7.55 -12.54
CA ALA A 144 20.95 -8.47 -12.29
C ALA A 144 21.18 -9.41 -13.48
N ASN A 145 20.10 -9.86 -14.14
CA ASN A 145 20.08 -10.66 -15.36
C ASN A 145 18.67 -10.65 -15.98
N ASP A 146 18.47 -11.38 -17.07
CA ASP A 146 17.19 -11.43 -17.82
C ASP A 146 15.99 -11.88 -17.00
N LYS A 147 16.22 -12.52 -15.85
CA LYS A 147 15.14 -13.04 -14.97
C LYS A 147 15.02 -12.32 -13.65
N LEU A 148 16.08 -11.65 -13.18
CA LEU A 148 16.10 -11.06 -11.85
C LEU A 148 16.30 -9.55 -11.91
N THR A 149 15.32 -8.82 -11.41
CA THR A 149 15.39 -7.38 -11.19
C THR A 149 15.20 -7.09 -9.70
N LEU A 150 16.00 -6.18 -9.19
CA LEU A 150 15.99 -5.72 -7.80
C LEU A 150 15.67 -4.22 -7.76
N TRP A 151 15.00 -3.79 -6.71
CA TRP A 151 14.79 -2.37 -6.41
C TRP A 151 15.16 -2.09 -4.97
N ALA A 152 15.87 -0.99 -4.75
CA ALA A 152 16.07 -0.40 -3.44
C ALA A 152 15.30 0.92 -3.39
N GLY A 153 14.47 1.12 -2.36
CA GLY A 153 13.60 2.29 -2.25
C GLY A 153 13.72 2.98 -0.90
N ALA A 154 13.42 4.28 -0.92
CA ALA A 154 13.19 5.08 0.27
C ALA A 154 11.96 5.97 0.05
N GLU A 155 11.16 6.15 1.10
CA GLU A 155 9.87 6.83 1.04
C GLU A 155 9.59 7.56 2.35
N LEU A 156 8.97 8.73 2.24
CA LEU A 156 8.38 9.50 3.33
C LEU A 156 6.86 9.48 3.17
N GLN A 157 6.15 9.28 4.26
CA GLN A 157 4.69 9.24 4.31
C GLN A 157 4.15 10.38 5.15
N LEU A 158 3.22 11.13 4.55
CA LEU A 158 2.55 12.27 5.15
C LEU A 158 1.05 11.98 5.22
N ALA A 159 0.39 12.54 6.22
CA ALA A 159 -1.06 12.45 6.34
C ALA A 159 -1.62 13.73 6.98
N ASP A 160 -2.91 13.97 6.78
CA ASP A 160 -3.63 14.99 7.54
C ASP A 160 -4.02 14.49 8.94
N ASP A 161 -4.61 15.37 9.74
CA ASP A 161 -5.09 15.08 11.08
C ASP A 161 -6.27 14.10 11.11
N ASP A 162 -7.08 14.03 10.06
CA ASP A 162 -8.14 13.03 9.93
C ASP A 162 -7.56 11.59 9.91
N PHE A 163 -6.47 11.37 9.17
CA PHE A 163 -5.81 10.07 9.13
C PHE A 163 -5.07 9.78 10.42
N THR A 164 -4.23 10.71 10.88
CA THR A 164 -3.45 10.49 12.11
C THR A 164 -4.35 10.33 13.33
N GLY A 165 -5.43 11.11 13.41
CA GLY A 165 -6.44 10.99 14.45
C GLY A 165 -7.14 9.63 14.46
N THR A 166 -7.45 9.08 13.27
CA THR A 166 -8.08 7.76 13.14
C THR A 166 -7.18 6.63 13.63
N TYR A 167 -5.90 6.62 13.22
CA TYR A 167 -5.03 5.47 13.49
C TYR A 167 -4.15 5.62 14.73
N PHE A 168 -3.88 6.84 15.16
CA PHE A 168 -2.97 7.14 16.28
C PHE A 168 -3.62 7.95 17.40
N GLY A 169 -4.85 8.44 17.20
CA GLY A 169 -5.62 9.17 18.21
C GLY A 169 -6.18 8.27 19.30
N VAL A 170 -6.44 8.86 20.47
CA VAL A 170 -7.17 8.24 21.58
C VAL A 170 -8.12 9.29 22.13
N SER A 171 -9.42 9.12 21.93
CA SER A 171 -10.46 10.00 22.46
C SER A 171 -10.58 9.91 23.99
N ASP A 172 -11.24 10.87 24.63
CA ASP A 172 -11.49 10.84 26.07
C ASP A 172 -12.27 9.59 26.51
N SER A 173 -13.22 9.11 25.67
CA SER A 173 -14.00 7.91 25.91
C SER A 173 -13.16 6.64 25.87
N GLU A 174 -12.30 6.50 24.85
CA GLU A 174 -11.39 5.38 24.70
C GLU A 174 -10.33 5.37 25.81
N ALA A 175 -9.81 6.54 26.18
CA ALA A 175 -8.87 6.69 27.27
C ALA A 175 -9.47 6.18 28.60
N ALA A 176 -10.73 6.53 28.86
CA ALA A 176 -11.43 6.09 30.05
C ALA A 176 -11.76 4.57 30.01
N ALA A 177 -12.09 4.03 28.84
CA ALA A 177 -12.44 2.60 28.68
C ALA A 177 -11.18 1.71 28.72
N GLY A 178 -10.11 2.09 28.02
CA GLY A 178 -8.88 1.30 27.86
C GLY A 178 -7.78 1.63 28.89
N GLY A 179 -7.98 2.62 29.78
CA GLY A 179 -6.94 3.06 30.70
C GLY A 179 -5.74 3.72 30.03
N LEU A 180 -5.92 4.25 28.82
CA LEU A 180 -4.92 4.98 28.05
C LEU A 180 -4.96 6.47 28.39
N THR A 181 -3.99 7.22 27.88
CA THR A 181 -4.01 8.69 27.91
C THR A 181 -4.70 9.21 26.65
N ALA A 182 -5.64 10.16 26.76
CA ALA A 182 -6.23 10.81 25.60
C ALA A 182 -5.12 11.48 24.78
N TYR A 183 -5.20 11.37 23.46
CA TYR A 183 -4.17 11.82 22.54
C TYR A 183 -4.77 12.27 21.21
N GLU A 184 -4.40 13.46 20.77
CA GLU A 184 -4.84 14.06 19.52
C GLU A 184 -3.60 14.39 18.66
N PRO A 185 -3.19 13.49 17.75
CA PRO A 185 -2.03 13.72 16.90
C PRO A 185 -2.33 14.73 15.81
N SER A 186 -1.36 15.56 15.49
CA SER A 186 -1.42 16.46 14.33
C SER A 186 -1.10 15.71 13.05
N GLY A 187 -1.60 16.21 11.92
CA GLY A 187 -1.14 15.78 10.59
C GLY A 187 0.31 16.20 10.34
N GLY A 188 0.92 15.57 9.34
CA GLY A 188 2.30 15.85 8.93
C GLY A 188 3.04 14.61 8.47
N LEU A 189 4.36 14.60 8.68
CA LEU A 189 5.20 13.43 8.39
C LEU A 189 4.97 12.38 9.49
N TYR A 190 4.36 11.23 9.13
CA TYR A 190 4.04 10.21 10.14
C TYR A 190 4.91 8.96 10.04
N ALA A 191 5.56 8.69 8.88
CA ALA A 191 6.45 7.54 8.75
C ALA A 191 7.54 7.75 7.68
N ALA A 192 8.61 6.98 7.80
CA ALA A 192 9.65 6.84 6.77
C ALA A 192 9.96 5.37 6.58
N ASN A 193 10.14 4.96 5.31
CA ASN A 193 10.36 3.58 4.92
C ASN A 193 11.62 3.44 4.07
N VAL A 194 12.31 2.33 4.23
CA VAL A 194 13.28 1.82 3.26
C VAL A 194 12.87 0.42 2.84
N SER A 195 13.07 0.08 1.57
CA SER A 195 12.63 -1.21 1.04
C SER A 195 13.64 -1.83 0.09
N LEU A 196 13.64 -3.16 0.07
CA LEU A 196 14.28 -3.97 -0.95
C LEU A 196 13.22 -4.86 -1.58
N GLU A 197 13.11 -4.83 -2.90
CA GLU A 197 12.18 -5.63 -3.67
C GLU A 197 12.96 -6.46 -4.69
N ALA A 198 12.54 -7.70 -4.90
CA ALA A 198 13.09 -8.60 -5.89
C ALA A 198 11.97 -9.20 -6.72
N ARG A 199 12.12 -9.18 -8.06
CA ARG A 199 11.22 -9.84 -8.99
C ARG A 199 11.99 -10.86 -9.80
N TYR A 200 11.54 -12.12 -9.75
CA TYR A 200 12.11 -13.22 -10.51
C TYR A 200 11.10 -13.74 -11.54
N MET A 201 11.44 -13.60 -12.81
CA MET A 201 10.59 -14.04 -13.94
C MET A 201 10.52 -15.57 -14.00
N LEU A 202 9.33 -16.13 -13.76
CA LEU A 202 9.04 -17.56 -13.91
C LEU A 202 8.70 -17.91 -15.36
N THR A 203 7.90 -17.05 -15.98
CA THR A 203 7.52 -17.10 -17.41
C THR A 203 7.54 -15.67 -17.97
N PRO A 204 7.40 -15.45 -19.29
CA PRO A 204 7.35 -14.08 -19.83
C PRO A 204 6.33 -13.15 -19.17
N ASN A 205 5.22 -13.70 -18.67
CA ASN A 205 4.13 -12.91 -18.09
C ASN A 205 3.85 -13.20 -16.61
N THR A 206 4.70 -14.00 -15.95
CA THR A 206 4.50 -14.36 -14.52
C THR A 206 5.81 -14.27 -13.78
N SER A 207 5.80 -13.62 -12.63
CA SER A 207 6.97 -13.48 -11.78
C SER A 207 6.65 -13.78 -10.32
N LEU A 208 7.65 -14.28 -9.61
CA LEU A 208 7.69 -14.29 -8.16
C LEU A 208 8.22 -12.94 -7.69
N MET A 209 7.57 -12.36 -6.70
CA MET A 209 7.94 -11.08 -6.12
C MET A 209 8.15 -11.24 -4.63
N GLY A 210 9.25 -10.70 -4.12
CA GLY A 210 9.54 -10.60 -2.70
C GLY A 210 9.85 -9.15 -2.35
N LYS A 211 9.41 -8.69 -1.18
CA LYS A 211 9.68 -7.34 -0.68
C LYS A 211 9.99 -7.42 0.81
N VAL A 212 10.99 -6.66 1.24
CA VAL A 212 11.27 -6.39 2.64
C VAL A 212 11.20 -4.89 2.82
N THR A 213 10.42 -4.44 3.79
CA THR A 213 10.30 -3.04 4.16
C THR A 213 10.72 -2.88 5.62
N TYR A 214 11.48 -1.85 5.90
CA TYR A 214 11.73 -1.37 7.25
C TYR A 214 11.14 0.03 7.36
N GLY A 215 10.00 0.11 8.03
CA GLY A 215 9.29 1.34 8.34
C GLY A 215 9.65 1.85 9.73
N ARG A 216 9.50 3.16 9.91
CA ARG A 216 9.58 3.80 11.22
C ARG A 216 8.54 4.90 11.32
N LEU A 217 7.73 4.83 12.37
CA LEU A 217 6.82 5.89 12.74
C LEU A 217 7.61 7.10 13.27
N LEU A 218 7.12 8.29 12.96
CA LEU A 218 7.78 9.57 13.23
C LEU A 218 6.78 10.54 13.88
N GLU A 219 7.33 11.60 14.46
CA GLU A 219 6.59 12.73 15.01
C GLU A 219 5.41 12.27 15.89
N ASP A 220 4.27 12.93 15.80
CA ASP A 220 3.09 12.67 16.64
C ASP A 220 2.56 11.23 16.50
N ALA A 221 2.66 10.61 15.33
CA ALA A 221 2.28 9.22 15.16
C ALA A 221 3.13 8.28 16.04
N ALA A 222 4.44 8.55 16.14
CA ALA A 222 5.36 7.77 16.95
C ALA A 222 5.16 7.96 18.46
N ASP A 223 4.57 9.07 18.90
CA ASP A 223 4.35 9.40 20.30
C ASP A 223 2.96 9.01 20.81
N SER A 224 2.14 8.40 19.94
CA SER A 224 0.81 7.89 20.31
C SER A 224 0.88 6.84 21.42
N PRO A 225 -0.05 6.88 22.41
CA PRO A 225 -0.18 5.85 23.43
C PRO A 225 -0.48 4.46 22.85
N LEU A 226 -0.99 4.34 21.61
CA LEU A 226 -1.25 3.07 20.94
C LEU A 226 0.03 2.41 20.42
N VAL A 227 1.10 3.18 20.20
CA VAL A 227 2.35 2.68 19.61
C VAL A 227 3.22 2.00 20.68
N LYS A 228 3.44 0.71 20.50
CA LYS A 228 4.35 -0.11 21.31
C LYS A 228 5.75 -0.17 20.68
N ASP A 229 5.85 -0.30 19.37
CA ASP A 229 7.11 -0.21 18.63
C ASP A 229 6.98 0.80 17.48
N LYS A 230 7.91 1.75 17.42
CA LYS A 230 8.02 2.72 16.33
C LYS A 230 8.59 2.10 15.05
N ASN A 231 9.29 0.98 15.17
CA ASN A 231 9.87 0.27 14.03
C ASN A 231 8.86 -0.75 13.50
N GLN A 232 8.61 -0.69 12.19
CA GLN A 232 7.56 -1.44 11.51
C GLN A 232 8.17 -2.28 10.38
N PRO A 233 8.85 -3.40 10.72
CA PRO A 233 9.41 -4.30 9.72
C PRO A 233 8.31 -5.11 9.05
N GLU A 234 8.41 -5.30 7.73
CA GLU A 234 7.48 -6.10 6.93
C GLU A 234 8.23 -6.96 5.92
N ILE A 235 7.77 -8.17 5.70
CA ILE A 235 8.22 -9.05 4.63
C ILE A 235 7.03 -9.56 3.84
N SER A 236 7.13 -9.51 2.51
CA SER A 236 6.05 -9.91 1.62
C SER A 236 6.58 -10.84 0.52
N ILE A 237 5.76 -11.80 0.13
CA ILE A 237 6.02 -12.69 -1.00
C ILE A 237 4.74 -12.91 -1.79
N GLY A 238 4.82 -12.88 -3.13
CA GLY A 238 3.63 -13.02 -3.97
C GLY A 238 3.97 -13.43 -5.39
N ILE A 239 2.92 -13.76 -6.14
CA ILE A 239 2.99 -14.03 -7.57
C ILE A 239 2.31 -12.88 -8.29
N VAL A 240 2.99 -12.35 -9.30
CA VAL A 240 2.54 -11.23 -10.12
C VAL A 240 2.41 -11.69 -11.56
N ARG A 241 1.30 -11.32 -12.19
CA ARG A 241 1.06 -11.55 -13.61
C ARG A 241 0.97 -10.21 -14.33
N HIS A 242 1.72 -10.11 -15.41
CA HIS A 242 1.60 -9.02 -16.37
C HIS A 242 0.38 -9.25 -17.24
N LEU A 243 -0.53 -8.29 -17.28
CA LEU A 243 -1.77 -8.30 -18.06
C LEU A 243 -1.71 -7.15 -19.07
N ASN A 244 -2.00 -7.46 -20.34
CA ASN A 244 -2.11 -6.49 -21.40
C ASN A 244 -3.50 -6.62 -22.04
N PHE A 245 -4.19 -5.49 -22.19
CA PHE A 245 -5.53 -5.39 -22.75
C PHE A 245 -5.46 -4.46 -23.97
N SER A 246 -5.97 -4.93 -25.12
CA SER A 246 -6.15 -4.16 -26.35
C SER A 246 -7.65 -4.00 -26.61
N PHE A 247 -8.12 -2.82 -26.96
CA PHE A 247 -9.53 -2.47 -27.14
C PHE A 247 -9.85 -2.15 -28.59
#